data_0256455568e4cb6807701348eef61e42
#
_entry.id   0256455568e4cb6807701348eef61e42
#
_cell.length_a   1.000
_cell.length_b   1.000
_cell.length_c   1.000
_cell.angle_alpha   90.00
_cell.angle_beta   90.00
_cell.angle_gamma   90.00
#
_symmetry.space_group_name_H-M   'P 1'
#
loop_
_entity.id
_entity.type
_entity.pdbx_description
1 polymer ?
#
loop_
_entity_poly.entity_id
_entity_poly.type
_entity_poly.pdbx_seq_one_letter_code
_entity_poly.pdbx_strand_id
1 'polypeptide(L)'
;MCIISLSQKTKYVKLKFLAISEKNMPKLVGYARVSTQEQDVQLQIDALEKAGCAKNLIFVDKVSGARADRPGLDKCLENLEPGDTLLVWRLDRLGRSMPHLVKLVEELCDKNIGFKSICDGAIDTTTASGELIFNIFSSLAQFERKLIQERTRAGLSSARARGRLGGRKRIQPDNPKVQMAKKMHKDHGMSIDDICKTLKLSRASFYRYLSIAKETTKAS
;
A
#
# COMPACT_ATOMS: atom_id res chain seq x y z
N MET A 1 34.87 42.76 -28.50
CA MET A 1 34.73 41.34 -28.87
C MET A 1 35.76 40.55 -28.11
N CYS A 2 35.39 39.97 -26.93
CA CYS A 2 36.33 39.21 -26.10
C CYS A 2 36.46 37.79 -26.64
N ILE A 3 37.62 37.47 -27.16
CA ILE A 3 38.02 36.11 -27.60
C ILE A 3 38.34 35.31 -26.33
N ILE A 4 37.38 34.54 -25.81
CA ILE A 4 37.66 33.59 -24.75
C ILE A 4 38.53 32.47 -25.37
N SER A 5 39.77 32.31 -24.87
CA SER A 5 40.74 31.33 -25.33
C SER A 5 40.15 29.91 -25.25
N LEU A 6 40.50 29.06 -26.21
CA LEU A 6 40.05 27.66 -26.28
C LEU A 6 40.39 26.90 -24.97
N SER A 7 41.46 27.26 -24.29
CA SER A 7 41.91 26.73 -23.01
C SER A 7 40.90 27.01 -21.87
N GLN A 8 40.27 28.18 -21.87
CA GLN A 8 39.25 28.53 -20.86
C GLN A 8 37.90 27.80 -21.09
N LYS A 9 37.51 27.62 -22.38
CA LYS A 9 36.33 26.83 -22.72
C LYS A 9 36.47 25.35 -22.28
N THR A 10 37.64 24.78 -22.52
CA THR A 10 37.92 23.38 -22.13
C THR A 10 37.92 23.22 -20.60
N LYS A 11 38.48 24.20 -19.87
CA LYS A 11 38.47 24.22 -18.40
C LYS A 11 37.06 24.40 -17.83
N TYR A 12 36.24 25.22 -18.47
CA TYR A 12 34.84 25.44 -18.06
C TYR A 12 33.95 24.23 -18.33
N VAL A 13 34.15 23.53 -19.46
CA VAL A 13 33.47 22.26 -19.77
C VAL A 13 33.91 21.17 -18.81
N LYS A 14 35.20 21.08 -18.50
CA LYS A 14 35.73 20.09 -17.55
C LYS A 14 35.27 20.35 -16.12
N LEU A 15 35.20 21.60 -15.68
CA LEU A 15 34.63 22.00 -14.38
C LEU A 15 33.12 21.74 -14.32
N LYS A 16 32.37 21.98 -15.40
CA LYS A 16 30.96 21.68 -15.48
C LYS A 16 30.67 20.18 -15.48
N PHE A 17 31.52 19.39 -16.16
CA PHE A 17 31.46 17.93 -16.13
C PHE A 17 31.84 17.35 -14.75
N LEU A 18 32.86 17.92 -14.07
CA LEU A 18 33.23 17.54 -12.71
C LEU A 18 32.15 17.95 -11.71
N ALA A 19 31.57 19.14 -11.82
CA ALA A 19 30.48 19.58 -10.94
C ALA A 19 29.16 18.80 -11.14
N ILE A 20 28.93 18.27 -12.35
CA ILE A 20 27.82 17.34 -12.64
C ILE A 20 28.15 15.94 -12.08
N SER A 21 29.43 15.52 -12.09
CA SER A 21 29.91 14.24 -11.55
C SER A 21 29.92 14.20 -10.01
N GLU A 22 30.19 15.33 -9.35
CA GLU A 22 30.16 15.39 -7.88
C GLU A 22 28.75 15.45 -7.30
N LYS A 23 27.75 15.85 -8.10
CA LYS A 23 26.35 15.99 -7.63
C LYS A 23 25.54 14.71 -7.67
N ASN A 24 26.07 13.62 -8.25
CA ASN A 24 25.30 12.38 -8.42
C ASN A 24 26.17 11.11 -8.26
N MET A 25 26.90 11.00 -7.15
CA MET A 25 27.37 9.68 -6.74
C MET A 25 26.16 8.88 -6.23
N PRO A 26 25.91 7.67 -6.77
CA PRO A 26 24.81 6.83 -6.31
C PRO A 26 24.88 6.63 -4.80
N LYS A 27 23.81 6.99 -4.09
CA LYS A 27 23.74 6.83 -2.63
C LYS A 27 23.16 5.47 -2.28
N LEU A 28 23.63 4.93 -1.17
CA LEU A 28 23.00 3.77 -0.55
C LEU A 28 22.09 4.26 0.59
N VAL A 29 20.79 4.06 0.43
CA VAL A 29 19.79 4.46 1.41
C VAL A 29 19.25 3.22 2.09
N GLY A 30 19.32 3.18 3.41
CA GLY A 30 18.93 2.02 4.22
C GLY A 30 17.53 2.15 4.79
N TYR A 31 16.78 1.05 4.80
CA TYR A 31 15.52 0.96 5.53
C TYR A 31 15.51 -0.22 6.49
N ALA A 32 15.14 0.03 7.74
CA ALA A 32 14.99 -0.97 8.80
C ALA A 32 13.59 -0.92 9.39
N ARG A 33 13.02 -2.09 9.73
CA ARG A 33 11.72 -2.20 10.38
C ARG A 33 11.77 -3.19 11.52
N VAL A 34 11.24 -2.76 12.67
CA VAL A 34 11.17 -3.60 13.86
C VAL A 34 9.77 -3.62 14.44
N SER A 35 9.44 -4.68 15.15
CA SER A 35 8.23 -4.74 15.98
C SER A 35 8.50 -4.03 17.29
N THR A 36 8.75 -4.50 18.38
CA THR A 36 8.88 -3.81 19.68
C THR A 36 10.21 -4.05 20.40
N GLN A 37 11.08 -4.91 19.88
CA GLN A 37 12.35 -5.27 20.52
C GLN A 37 13.50 -4.43 19.96
N GLU A 38 14.15 -3.68 20.82
CA GLU A 38 15.25 -2.77 20.46
C GLU A 38 16.49 -3.49 19.92
N GLN A 39 16.76 -4.71 20.35
CA GLN A 39 17.93 -5.49 19.90
C GLN A 39 17.91 -5.79 18.41
N ASP A 40 16.75 -6.06 17.83
CA ASP A 40 16.62 -6.32 16.39
C ASP A 40 16.87 -5.06 15.51
N VAL A 41 16.67 -3.86 16.07
CA VAL A 41 16.94 -2.61 15.33
C VAL A 41 18.43 -2.42 15.12
N GLN A 42 19.20 -2.52 16.20
CA GLN A 42 20.63 -2.25 16.14
C GLN A 42 21.34 -3.21 15.18
N LEU A 43 20.96 -4.48 15.20
CA LEU A 43 21.52 -5.49 14.28
C LEU A 43 21.26 -5.13 12.81
N GLN A 44 20.06 -4.60 12.49
CA GLN A 44 19.73 -4.19 11.13
C GLN A 44 20.53 -2.93 10.73
N ILE A 45 20.64 -1.94 11.63
CA ILE A 45 21.39 -0.71 11.39
C ILE A 45 22.88 -1.05 11.15
N ASP A 46 23.50 -1.87 12.02
CA ASP A 46 24.89 -2.28 11.90
C ASP A 46 25.15 -3.02 10.58
N ALA A 47 24.20 -3.85 10.13
CA ALA A 47 24.29 -4.55 8.85
C ALA A 47 24.22 -3.58 7.66
N LEU A 48 23.34 -2.56 7.72
CA LEU A 48 23.21 -1.53 6.71
C LEU A 48 24.44 -0.62 6.65
N GLU A 49 25.00 -0.22 7.80
CA GLU A 49 26.24 0.55 7.88
C GLU A 49 27.42 -0.24 7.31
N LYS A 50 27.55 -1.53 7.65
CA LYS A 50 28.57 -2.42 7.08
C LYS A 50 28.44 -2.61 5.57
N ALA A 51 27.20 -2.53 5.04
CA ALA A 51 26.95 -2.58 3.60
C ALA A 51 27.22 -1.26 2.88
N GLY A 52 27.62 -0.20 3.63
CA GLY A 52 28.02 1.10 3.07
C GLY A 52 26.97 2.21 3.18
N CYS A 53 25.83 1.98 3.84
CA CYS A 53 24.89 3.06 4.10
C CYS A 53 25.44 4.06 5.12
N ALA A 54 25.37 5.35 4.79
CA ALA A 54 25.68 6.38 5.76
C ALA A 54 24.56 6.42 6.84
N LYS A 55 24.94 6.60 8.10
CA LYS A 55 24.03 6.56 9.25
C LYS A 55 22.84 7.53 9.13
N ASN A 56 23.05 8.70 8.56
CA ASN A 56 22.02 9.72 8.31
C ASN A 56 21.06 9.35 7.15
N LEU A 57 21.37 8.31 6.38
CA LEU A 57 20.56 7.79 5.29
C LEU A 57 19.88 6.45 5.66
N ILE A 58 19.83 6.09 6.94
CA ILE A 58 19.12 4.91 7.43
C ILE A 58 17.82 5.35 8.09
N PHE A 59 16.71 4.91 7.51
CA PHE A 59 15.36 5.21 7.98
C PHE A 59 14.79 4.01 8.75
N VAL A 60 14.15 4.28 9.88
CA VAL A 60 13.68 3.21 10.78
C VAL A 60 12.20 3.40 11.09
N ASP A 61 11.42 2.32 10.94
CA ASP A 61 10.05 2.25 11.42
C ASP A 61 9.94 1.29 12.61
N LYS A 62 9.37 1.78 13.72
CA LYS A 62 8.95 0.97 14.87
C LYS A 62 7.45 0.73 14.75
N VAL A 63 7.05 -0.46 14.28
CA VAL A 63 5.63 -0.79 14.02
C VAL A 63 5.11 -1.76 15.07
N SER A 64 4.26 -1.30 15.97
CA SER A 64 3.44 -2.18 16.80
C SER A 64 2.25 -2.72 15.98
N GLY A 65 2.09 -4.02 15.96
CA GLY A 65 1.22 -4.88 15.14
C GLY A 65 -0.07 -4.39 14.46
N ALA A 66 -0.67 -3.27 14.88
CA ALA A 66 -1.96 -2.80 14.34
C ALA A 66 -1.87 -1.55 13.44
N ARG A 67 -0.77 -0.80 13.46
CA ARG A 67 -0.65 0.43 12.66
C ARG A 67 -0.05 0.16 11.29
N ALA A 68 -0.79 0.60 10.28
CA ALA A 68 -0.41 0.46 8.87
C ALA A 68 0.62 1.49 8.40
N ASP A 69 0.82 2.57 9.14
CA ASP A 69 1.62 3.71 8.73
C ASP A 69 3.12 3.44 8.86
N ARG A 70 3.88 3.83 7.84
CA ARG A 70 5.33 3.66 7.75
C ARG A 70 6.01 4.97 7.38
N PRO A 71 6.00 5.96 8.28
CA PRO A 71 6.56 7.27 8.01
C PRO A 71 8.07 7.22 7.71
N GLY A 72 8.78 6.23 8.24
CA GLY A 72 10.19 5.99 7.93
C GLY A 72 10.39 5.49 6.50
N LEU A 73 9.55 4.58 6.02
CA LEU A 73 9.59 4.12 4.63
C LEU A 73 9.24 5.25 3.66
N ASP A 74 8.20 6.02 3.96
CA ASP A 74 7.79 7.14 3.10
C ASP A 74 8.92 8.16 2.96
N LYS A 75 9.55 8.58 4.07
CA LYS A 75 10.73 9.44 4.05
C LYS A 75 11.93 8.82 3.32
N CYS A 76 12.13 7.51 3.47
CA CYS A 76 13.17 6.78 2.75
C CYS A 76 12.97 6.88 1.24
N LEU A 77 11.75 6.63 0.77
CA LEU A 77 11.39 6.69 -0.66
C LEU A 77 11.44 8.12 -1.23
N GLU A 78 11.12 9.14 -0.42
CA GLU A 78 11.26 10.55 -0.79
C GLU A 78 12.72 11.00 -0.94
N ASN A 79 13.64 10.36 -0.22
CA ASN A 79 15.08 10.68 -0.28
C ASN A 79 15.83 9.98 -1.41
N LEU A 80 15.21 9.02 -2.09
CA LEU A 80 15.81 8.28 -3.18
C LEU A 80 15.71 9.04 -4.49
N GLU A 81 16.84 9.16 -5.18
CA GLU A 81 16.96 9.77 -6.52
C GLU A 81 17.32 8.68 -7.56
N PRO A 82 17.03 8.92 -8.87
CA PRO A 82 17.44 8.00 -9.91
C PRO A 82 18.94 7.70 -9.88
N GLY A 83 19.31 6.43 -9.85
CA GLY A 83 20.69 5.95 -9.70
C GLY A 83 21.02 5.52 -8.27
N ASP A 84 20.24 5.91 -7.26
CA ASP A 84 20.44 5.45 -5.89
C ASP A 84 20.02 3.98 -5.71
N THR A 85 20.43 3.37 -4.60
CA THR A 85 20.05 1.99 -4.26
C THR A 85 19.42 1.92 -2.86
N LEU A 86 18.22 1.37 -2.77
CA LEU A 86 17.57 1.04 -1.51
C LEU A 86 18.12 -0.28 -0.96
N LEU A 87 18.69 -0.22 0.25
CA LEU A 87 19.15 -1.40 0.98
C LEU A 87 18.20 -1.76 2.11
N VAL A 88 17.90 -3.05 2.23
CA VAL A 88 17.17 -3.60 3.37
C VAL A 88 17.94 -4.80 3.95
N TRP A 89 17.77 -5.04 5.24
CA TRP A 89 18.39 -6.20 5.85
C TRP A 89 17.83 -7.51 5.30
N ARG A 90 16.44 -7.60 5.20
CA ARG A 90 15.70 -8.74 4.64
C ARG A 90 14.43 -8.26 3.99
N LEU A 91 13.93 -9.04 3.02
CA LEU A 91 12.69 -8.74 2.27
C LEU A 91 11.46 -8.59 3.17
N ASP A 92 11.35 -9.40 4.22
CA ASP A 92 10.23 -9.36 5.16
C ASP A 92 10.18 -8.07 5.99
N ARG A 93 11.25 -7.30 6.01
CA ARG A 93 11.31 -5.97 6.63
C ARG A 93 10.71 -4.88 5.73
N LEU A 94 10.80 -5.04 4.42
CA LEU A 94 10.25 -4.08 3.46
C LEU A 94 8.78 -4.38 3.12
N GLY A 95 8.46 -5.59 2.68
CA GLY A 95 7.12 -6.00 2.26
C GLY A 95 6.22 -6.43 3.42
N ARG A 96 4.91 -6.15 3.31
CA ARG A 96 3.87 -6.73 4.18
C ARG A 96 3.34 -8.05 3.61
N SER A 97 3.49 -8.23 2.31
CA SER A 97 3.14 -9.42 1.54
C SER A 97 4.00 -9.43 0.28
N MET A 98 4.15 -10.60 -0.33
CA MET A 98 4.90 -10.70 -1.59
C MET A 98 4.35 -9.79 -2.69
N PRO A 99 3.03 -9.69 -2.94
CA PRO A 99 2.51 -8.76 -3.94
C PRO A 99 2.81 -7.29 -3.66
N HIS A 100 2.85 -6.89 -2.38
CA HIS A 100 3.21 -5.52 -2.00
C HIS A 100 4.70 -5.25 -2.21
N LEU A 101 5.56 -6.23 -1.88
CA LEU A 101 7.00 -6.14 -2.09
C LEU A 101 7.32 -6.00 -3.58
N VAL A 102 6.75 -6.89 -4.40
CA VAL A 102 6.93 -6.88 -5.86
C VAL A 102 6.55 -5.52 -6.43
N LYS A 103 5.36 -5.01 -6.10
CA LYS A 103 4.89 -3.70 -6.58
C LYS A 103 5.85 -2.57 -6.19
N LEU A 104 6.35 -2.57 -4.94
CA LEU A 104 7.26 -1.54 -4.47
C LEU A 104 8.60 -1.58 -5.23
N VAL A 105 9.15 -2.79 -5.47
CA VAL A 105 10.41 -2.92 -6.20
C VAL A 105 10.22 -2.59 -7.69
N GLU A 106 9.08 -2.93 -8.31
CA GLU A 106 8.73 -2.48 -9.67
C GLU A 106 8.70 -0.94 -9.74
N GLU A 107 8.05 -0.28 -8.78
CA GLU A 107 8.01 1.20 -8.70
C GLU A 107 9.42 1.83 -8.53
N LEU A 108 10.33 1.16 -7.82
CA LEU A 108 11.73 1.60 -7.69
C LEU A 108 12.48 1.44 -9.02
N CYS A 109 12.34 0.29 -9.69
CA CYS A 109 12.97 0.03 -10.98
C CYS A 109 12.48 1.03 -12.04
N ASP A 110 11.18 1.33 -12.10
CA ASP A 110 10.60 2.33 -13.01
C ASP A 110 11.20 3.73 -12.82
N LYS A 111 11.65 4.04 -11.60
CA LYS A 111 12.35 5.28 -11.24
C LYS A 111 13.86 5.21 -11.42
N ASN A 112 14.41 4.12 -11.97
CA ASN A 112 15.85 3.85 -12.03
C ASN A 112 16.52 3.82 -10.64
N ILE A 113 15.86 3.31 -9.64
CA ILE A 113 16.39 3.11 -8.29
C ILE A 113 16.66 1.62 -8.09
N GLY A 114 17.90 1.29 -7.72
CA GLY A 114 18.31 -0.07 -7.40
C GLY A 114 17.67 -0.56 -6.08
N PHE A 115 17.50 -1.87 -5.97
CA PHE A 115 17.03 -2.51 -4.73
C PHE A 115 17.94 -3.69 -4.38
N LYS A 116 18.34 -3.79 -3.10
CA LYS A 116 19.20 -4.88 -2.62
C LYS A 116 18.78 -5.33 -1.22
N SER A 117 18.70 -6.65 -1.02
CA SER A 117 18.56 -7.28 0.29
C SER A 117 19.91 -7.84 0.75
N ILE A 118 20.30 -7.54 2.00
CA ILE A 118 21.62 -7.94 2.53
C ILE A 118 21.66 -9.44 2.83
N CYS A 119 20.64 -9.97 3.51
CA CYS A 119 20.61 -11.37 3.93
C CYS A 119 20.03 -12.31 2.88
N ASP A 120 19.20 -11.79 1.97
CA ASP A 120 18.61 -12.56 0.88
C ASP A 120 19.46 -12.44 -0.40
N GLY A 121 20.75 -12.74 -0.31
CA GLY A 121 21.85 -12.43 -1.25
C GLY A 121 21.62 -12.67 -2.74
N ALA A 122 20.52 -13.29 -3.14
CA ALA A 122 20.11 -13.47 -4.53
C ALA A 122 19.31 -12.29 -5.09
N ILE A 123 18.87 -11.32 -4.25
CA ILE A 123 18.00 -10.22 -4.66
C ILE A 123 18.75 -8.91 -4.61
N ASP A 124 19.34 -8.59 -5.76
CA ASP A 124 20.07 -7.35 -6.04
C ASP A 124 19.72 -6.92 -7.47
N THR A 125 18.72 -6.02 -7.61
CA THR A 125 18.24 -5.56 -8.93
C THR A 125 19.27 -4.72 -9.68
N THR A 126 20.42 -4.42 -9.08
CA THR A 126 21.53 -3.75 -9.75
C THR A 126 22.36 -4.71 -10.62
N THR A 127 22.12 -6.02 -10.50
CA THR A 127 22.77 -7.07 -11.27
C THR A 127 21.79 -7.80 -12.18
N ALA A 128 22.23 -8.23 -13.38
CA ALA A 128 21.37 -8.96 -14.31
C ALA A 128 20.81 -10.28 -13.72
N SER A 129 21.61 -10.97 -12.89
CA SER A 129 21.15 -12.19 -12.22
C SER A 129 20.10 -11.90 -11.15
N GLY A 130 20.27 -10.84 -10.37
CA GLY A 130 19.32 -10.44 -9.35
C GLY A 130 18.00 -9.92 -9.95
N GLU A 131 18.08 -9.20 -11.07
CA GLU A 131 16.91 -8.79 -11.85
C GLU A 131 16.11 -10.00 -12.36
N LEU A 132 16.80 -11.00 -12.90
CA LEU A 132 16.14 -12.25 -13.34
C LEU A 132 15.44 -12.95 -12.17
N ILE A 133 16.10 -13.09 -11.03
CA ILE A 133 15.53 -13.71 -9.83
C ILE A 133 14.31 -12.92 -9.37
N PHE A 134 14.38 -11.59 -9.33
CA PHE A 134 13.26 -10.75 -8.97
C PHE A 134 12.06 -10.94 -9.91
N ASN A 135 12.29 -11.03 -11.22
CA ASN A 135 11.24 -11.28 -12.23
C ASN A 135 10.57 -12.66 -12.02
N ILE A 136 11.32 -13.67 -11.59
CA ILE A 136 10.76 -14.98 -11.24
C ILE A 136 9.85 -14.86 -10.00
N PHE A 137 10.28 -14.17 -8.95
CA PHE A 137 9.46 -13.91 -7.76
C PHE A 137 8.19 -13.11 -8.08
N SER A 138 8.30 -12.11 -8.95
CA SER A 138 7.17 -11.30 -9.41
C SER A 138 6.13 -12.16 -10.12
N SER A 139 6.58 -13.04 -11.02
CA SER A 139 5.72 -13.98 -11.73
C SER A 139 5.03 -14.97 -10.78
N LEU A 140 5.76 -15.47 -9.77
CA LEU A 140 5.21 -16.40 -8.77
C LEU A 140 4.15 -15.71 -7.90
N ALA A 141 4.40 -14.48 -7.45
CA ALA A 141 3.43 -13.69 -6.67
C ALA A 141 2.15 -13.39 -7.46
N GLN A 142 2.26 -13.11 -8.76
CA GLN A 142 1.11 -12.96 -9.65
C GLN A 142 0.33 -14.27 -9.82
N PHE A 143 1.02 -15.37 -9.96
CA PHE A 143 0.41 -16.70 -10.07
C PHE A 143 -0.36 -17.07 -8.79
N GLU A 144 0.24 -16.91 -7.61
CA GLU A 144 -0.45 -17.13 -6.33
C GLU A 144 -1.73 -16.28 -6.22
N ARG A 145 -1.66 -15.00 -6.62
CA ARG A 145 -2.84 -14.11 -6.61
C ARG A 145 -3.95 -14.64 -7.52
N LYS A 146 -3.61 -15.12 -8.71
CA LYS A 146 -4.60 -15.72 -9.64
C LYS A 146 -5.24 -16.96 -9.02
N LEU A 147 -4.45 -17.87 -8.43
CA LEU A 147 -4.97 -19.05 -7.75
C LEU A 147 -5.94 -18.72 -6.61
N ILE A 148 -5.62 -17.72 -5.79
CA ILE A 148 -6.52 -17.26 -4.72
C ILE A 148 -7.82 -16.72 -5.31
N GLN A 149 -7.76 -15.93 -6.38
CA GLN A 149 -8.95 -15.40 -7.07
C GLN A 149 -9.82 -16.52 -7.65
N GLU A 150 -9.22 -17.51 -8.29
CA GLU A 150 -9.92 -18.67 -8.84
C GLU A 150 -10.62 -19.48 -7.76
N ARG A 151 -9.93 -19.80 -6.67
CA ARG A 151 -10.51 -20.49 -5.50
C ARG A 151 -11.67 -19.70 -4.90
N THR A 152 -11.51 -18.38 -4.78
CA THR A 152 -12.55 -17.49 -4.24
C THR A 152 -13.77 -17.47 -5.15
N ARG A 153 -13.59 -17.36 -6.49
CA ARG A 153 -14.67 -17.39 -7.47
C ARG A 153 -15.42 -18.73 -7.43
N ALA A 154 -14.68 -19.84 -7.41
CA ALA A 154 -15.27 -21.18 -7.30
C ALA A 154 -16.07 -21.35 -5.99
N GLY A 155 -15.51 -20.89 -4.86
CA GLY A 155 -16.20 -20.91 -3.58
C GLY A 155 -17.47 -20.08 -3.56
N LEU A 156 -17.45 -18.85 -4.12
CA LEU A 156 -18.62 -17.99 -4.26
C LEU A 156 -19.69 -18.59 -5.19
N SER A 157 -19.27 -19.16 -6.31
CA SER A 157 -20.19 -19.85 -7.24
C SER A 157 -20.90 -21.02 -6.54
N SER A 158 -20.14 -21.87 -5.86
CA SER A 158 -20.69 -22.98 -5.08
C SER A 158 -21.62 -22.52 -3.94
N ALA A 159 -21.28 -21.44 -3.26
CA ALA A 159 -22.14 -20.85 -2.21
C ALA A 159 -23.45 -20.34 -2.79
N ARG A 160 -23.42 -19.65 -3.93
CA ARG A 160 -24.62 -19.16 -4.65
C ARG A 160 -25.50 -20.30 -5.15
N ALA A 161 -24.91 -21.36 -5.68
CA ALA A 161 -25.64 -22.57 -6.11
C ALA A 161 -26.40 -23.23 -4.93
N ARG A 162 -25.89 -23.07 -3.70
CA ARG A 162 -26.54 -23.53 -2.47
C ARG A 162 -27.47 -22.50 -1.84
N GLY A 163 -27.85 -21.44 -2.57
CA GLY A 163 -28.75 -20.38 -2.09
C GLY A 163 -28.12 -19.40 -1.09
N ARG A 164 -26.81 -19.49 -0.83
CA ARG A 164 -26.12 -18.56 0.06
C ARG A 164 -25.73 -17.29 -0.70
N LEU A 165 -26.61 -16.30 -0.67
CA LEU A 165 -26.34 -14.98 -1.25
C LEU A 165 -25.52 -14.16 -0.24
N GLY A 166 -24.35 -13.71 -0.65
CA GLY A 166 -23.53 -12.79 0.15
C GLY A 166 -24.14 -11.39 0.22
N GLY A 167 -23.59 -10.55 1.08
CA GLY A 167 -23.99 -9.17 1.27
C GLY A 167 -24.82 -8.95 2.52
N ARG A 168 -25.27 -7.68 2.72
CA ARG A 168 -26.10 -7.30 3.86
C ARG A 168 -27.48 -7.92 3.72
N LYS A 169 -27.96 -8.62 4.75
CA LYS A 169 -29.33 -9.17 4.79
C LYS A 169 -30.36 -8.08 4.46
N ARG A 170 -31.28 -8.41 3.56
CA ARG A 170 -32.40 -7.50 3.26
C ARG A 170 -33.22 -7.29 4.53
N ILE A 171 -33.63 -6.05 4.76
CA ILE A 171 -34.47 -5.72 5.90
C ILE A 171 -35.84 -6.26 5.59
N GLN A 172 -36.34 -7.12 6.47
CA GLN A 172 -37.66 -7.74 6.33
C GLN A 172 -38.77 -6.79 6.79
N PRO A 173 -40.00 -6.94 6.27
CA PRO A 173 -41.15 -6.12 6.67
C PRO A 173 -41.53 -6.22 8.15
N ASP A 174 -41.20 -7.34 8.79
CA ASP A 174 -41.43 -7.63 10.21
C ASP A 174 -40.40 -6.97 11.15
N ASN A 175 -39.38 -6.35 10.59
CA ASN A 175 -38.36 -5.67 11.40
C ASN A 175 -39.02 -4.59 12.29
N PRO A 176 -38.75 -4.60 13.62
CA PRO A 176 -39.41 -3.67 14.56
C PRO A 176 -39.22 -2.20 14.18
N LYS A 177 -38.06 -1.83 13.64
CA LYS A 177 -37.83 -0.44 13.18
C LYS A 177 -38.68 -0.06 11.96
N VAL A 178 -38.93 -1.02 11.06
CA VAL A 178 -39.81 -0.79 9.90
C VAL A 178 -41.23 -0.59 10.34
N GLN A 179 -41.75 -1.44 11.25
CA GLN A 179 -43.08 -1.34 11.78
C GLN A 179 -43.29 -0.06 12.59
N MET A 180 -42.30 0.32 13.40
CA MET A 180 -42.33 1.53 14.20
C MET A 180 -42.33 2.80 13.34
N ALA A 181 -41.47 2.84 12.30
CA ALA A 181 -41.45 3.94 11.34
C ALA A 181 -42.78 4.13 10.63
N LYS A 182 -43.44 3.02 10.25
CA LYS A 182 -44.78 3.03 9.66
C LYS A 182 -45.86 3.55 10.62
N LYS A 183 -45.86 3.06 11.86
CA LYS A 183 -46.83 3.46 12.87
C LYS A 183 -46.74 4.95 13.16
N MET A 184 -45.52 5.45 13.42
CA MET A 184 -45.28 6.87 13.70
C MET A 184 -45.64 7.77 12.51
N HIS A 185 -45.38 7.29 11.26
CA HIS A 185 -45.81 8.04 10.08
C HIS A 185 -47.32 8.10 9.87
N LYS A 186 -48.03 7.05 10.29
CA LYS A 186 -49.50 6.97 10.18
C LYS A 186 -50.21 7.85 11.20
N ASP A 187 -49.64 8.03 12.36
CA ASP A 187 -50.24 8.75 13.49
C ASP A 187 -50.22 10.29 13.31
N HIS A 188 -49.69 10.81 12.17
CA HIS A 188 -49.65 12.22 11.76
C HIS A 188 -49.20 13.25 12.84
N GLY A 189 -48.82 12.79 14.02
CA GLY A 189 -48.47 13.65 15.16
C GLY A 189 -47.01 14.08 15.22
N MET A 190 -46.15 13.51 14.36
CA MET A 190 -44.70 13.75 14.36
C MET A 190 -44.19 14.12 12.99
N SER A 191 -43.27 15.08 12.94
CA SER A 191 -42.55 15.39 11.69
C SER A 191 -41.63 14.24 11.26
N ILE A 192 -41.33 14.14 9.96
CA ILE A 192 -40.40 13.12 9.45
C ILE A 192 -39.03 13.23 10.10
N ASP A 193 -38.60 14.45 10.42
CA ASP A 193 -37.30 14.68 11.07
C ASP A 193 -37.32 14.18 12.51
N ASP A 194 -38.39 14.34 13.24
CA ASP A 194 -38.51 13.84 14.60
C ASP A 194 -38.58 12.31 14.63
N ILE A 195 -39.28 11.70 13.68
CA ILE A 195 -39.30 10.24 13.51
C ILE A 195 -37.89 9.72 13.22
N CYS A 196 -37.18 10.39 12.31
CA CYS A 196 -35.78 10.01 11.96
C CYS A 196 -34.84 10.12 13.16
N LYS A 197 -34.97 11.19 13.95
CA LYS A 197 -34.19 11.38 15.19
C LYS A 197 -34.52 10.30 16.22
N THR A 198 -35.76 10.03 16.48
CA THR A 198 -36.23 9.04 17.46
C THR A 198 -35.78 7.64 17.13
N LEU A 199 -35.86 7.23 15.85
CA LEU A 199 -35.49 5.90 15.40
C LEU A 199 -33.98 5.79 15.03
N LYS A 200 -33.25 6.90 15.12
CA LYS A 200 -31.84 7.00 14.69
C LYS A 200 -31.64 6.50 13.25
N LEU A 201 -32.42 7.04 12.33
CA LEU A 201 -32.44 6.71 10.91
C LEU A 201 -32.13 7.95 10.07
N SER A 202 -31.49 7.75 8.92
CA SER A 202 -31.42 8.79 7.90
C SER A 202 -32.79 8.91 7.18
N ARG A 203 -33.10 10.09 6.62
CA ARG A 203 -34.29 10.29 5.79
C ARG A 203 -34.38 9.27 4.65
N ALA A 204 -33.26 8.98 3.97
CA ALA A 204 -33.22 7.96 2.92
C ALA A 204 -33.61 6.55 3.43
N SER A 205 -33.14 6.18 4.64
CA SER A 205 -33.51 4.90 5.27
C SER A 205 -34.98 4.87 5.67
N PHE A 206 -35.52 5.98 6.14
CA PHE A 206 -36.92 6.10 6.48
C PHE A 206 -37.83 5.86 5.26
N TYR A 207 -37.63 6.56 4.15
CA TYR A 207 -38.40 6.35 2.91
C TYR A 207 -38.25 4.93 2.36
N ARG A 208 -37.05 4.34 2.44
CA ARG A 208 -36.85 2.93 2.08
C ARG A 208 -37.65 1.99 2.97
N TYR A 209 -37.81 2.27 4.26
CA TYR A 209 -38.61 1.45 5.17
C TYR A 209 -40.14 1.54 4.82
N LEU A 210 -40.59 2.69 4.42
CA LEU A 210 -41.96 2.84 3.93
C LEU A 210 -42.21 2.08 2.62
N SER A 211 -41.25 2.04 1.70
CA SER A 211 -41.37 1.33 0.41
C SER A 211 -41.37 -0.19 0.58
N ILE A 212 -40.58 -0.75 1.50
CA ILE A 212 -40.54 -2.20 1.77
C ILE A 212 -41.96 -2.73 2.08
N ALA A 213 -42.76 -1.92 2.73
CA ALA A 213 -44.11 -2.30 3.07
C ALA A 213 -45.11 -2.27 1.92
N LYS A 214 -44.85 -1.52 0.89
CA LYS A 214 -45.70 -1.45 -0.30
C LYS A 214 -45.45 -2.64 -1.24
N GLU A 215 -44.22 -3.18 -1.27
CA GLU A 215 -43.86 -4.33 -2.11
C GLU A 215 -44.51 -5.64 -1.62
N THR A 216 -44.72 -5.80 -0.30
CA THR A 216 -45.35 -7.00 0.25
C THR A 216 -46.88 -7.09 -0.10
N THR A 217 -47.49 -5.96 -0.44
CA THR A 217 -48.90 -5.92 -0.83
C THR A 217 -49.14 -6.20 -2.32
N LYS A 218 -48.08 -6.21 -3.15
CA LYS A 218 -48.13 -6.51 -4.60
C LYS A 218 -47.81 -7.96 -4.96
N ALA A 219 -47.39 -8.76 -4.00
CA ALA A 219 -46.98 -10.16 -4.20
C ALA A 219 -47.97 -11.18 -3.60
N SER A 220 -49.21 -10.76 -3.33
CA SER A 220 -50.34 -11.65 -2.94
C SER A 220 -51.40 -11.65 -4.00
#